data_7b7ec3ac71cc26eb5ce97dea5eacdf5c
#
_entry.id   7b7ec3ac71cc26eb5ce97dea5eacdf5c
#
_cell.length_a   1.000
_cell.length_b   1.000
_cell.length_c   1.000
_cell.angle_alpha   90.00
_cell.angle_beta   90.00
_cell.angle_gamma   90.00
#
_symmetry.space_group_name_H-M   'P 1'
#
loop_
_entity.id
_entity.type
_entity.pdbx_description
1 polymer ?
#
loop_
_entity_poly.entity_id
_entity_poly.type
_entity_poly.pdbx_seq_one_letter_code
_entity_poly.pdbx_strand_id
1 'polypeptide(L)'
;MSRSRTLFSRQSDHEVDLIGPTLKTHWYQAETGYDLTHFPIDWEAKTVTCPQGCTSSSWTPVQEANKSLIKVKFSMSDCKVCPAQTLCTGTTRRTLTLHPKEQMQALFAARGREHTAAFKETYRHRAGIEGIHSQGVRTMELRRSRYIGLRKTHLAHVAVAAAMNLVQLTHWLKGEAPEQTRISPFKRVMKPAV
;
A
#
# COMPACT_ATOMS: atom_id res chain seq x y z
N MET A 1 5.06 -8.83 -7.35
CA MET A 1 4.08 -8.03 -8.14
C MET A 1 3.87 -6.70 -7.44
N SER A 2 3.96 -5.58 -8.16
CA SER A 2 3.74 -4.26 -7.54
C SER A 2 2.24 -4.07 -7.25
N ARG A 3 1.91 -3.66 -6.00
CA ARG A 3 0.51 -3.41 -5.58
C ARG A 3 -0.23 -2.43 -6.50
N SER A 4 0.46 -1.43 -7.03
CA SER A 4 -0.11 -0.45 -7.97
C SER A 4 -0.62 -1.07 -9.27
N ARG A 5 0.12 -2.02 -9.84
CA ARG A 5 -0.28 -2.71 -11.07
C ARG A 5 -1.49 -3.62 -10.84
N THR A 6 -1.52 -4.31 -9.70
CA THR A 6 -2.65 -5.18 -9.35
C THR A 6 -3.92 -4.38 -9.10
N LEU A 7 -3.82 -3.20 -8.47
CA LEU A 7 -4.95 -2.29 -8.25
C LEU A 7 -5.52 -1.78 -9.58
N PHE A 8 -4.65 -1.27 -10.45
CA PHE A 8 -5.06 -0.75 -11.75
C PHE A 8 -5.71 -1.83 -12.64
N SER A 9 -5.04 -2.97 -12.83
CA SER A 9 -5.55 -4.07 -13.66
C SER A 9 -6.89 -4.60 -13.15
N ARG A 10 -7.05 -4.85 -11.86
CA ARG A 10 -8.29 -5.39 -11.31
C ARG A 10 -9.44 -4.39 -11.29
N GLN A 11 -9.17 -3.11 -11.12
CA GLN A 11 -10.19 -2.08 -11.15
C GLN A 11 -10.73 -1.86 -12.56
N SER A 12 -9.84 -1.88 -13.58
CA SER A 12 -10.24 -1.70 -14.98
C SER A 12 -10.87 -2.95 -15.59
N ASP A 13 -10.32 -4.14 -15.27
CA ASP A 13 -10.72 -5.38 -15.95
C ASP A 13 -11.98 -6.02 -15.33
N HIS A 14 -12.31 -5.69 -14.07
CA HIS A 14 -13.39 -6.36 -13.35
C HIS A 14 -14.39 -5.39 -12.69
N GLU A 15 -14.30 -4.09 -12.94
CA GLU A 15 -15.13 -3.05 -12.31
C GLU A 15 -15.17 -3.14 -10.76
N VAL A 16 -14.12 -3.66 -10.15
CA VAL A 16 -14.02 -3.86 -8.70
C VAL A 16 -13.26 -2.71 -8.07
N ASP A 17 -13.91 -1.97 -7.17
CA ASP A 17 -13.20 -0.97 -6.36
C ASP A 17 -12.37 -1.65 -5.27
N LEU A 18 -11.04 -1.61 -5.44
CA LEU A 18 -10.09 -2.17 -4.49
C LEU A 18 -9.71 -1.13 -3.44
N ILE A 19 -10.17 -1.38 -2.20
CA ILE A 19 -9.86 -0.54 -1.06
C ILE A 19 -8.68 -1.13 -0.29
N GLY A 20 -7.58 -0.40 -0.28
CA GLY A 20 -6.38 -0.82 0.44
C GLY A 20 -5.32 0.27 0.47
N PRO A 21 -4.43 0.26 1.47
CA PRO A 21 -3.37 1.25 1.56
C PRO A 21 -2.38 1.07 0.43
N THR A 22 -1.94 2.16 -0.13
CA THR A 22 -0.82 2.18 -1.08
C THR A 22 0.50 1.92 -0.34
N LEU A 23 1.53 1.53 -1.07
CA LEU A 23 2.87 1.43 -0.49
C LEU A 23 3.34 2.84 -0.10
N LYS A 24 3.66 3.02 1.17
CA LYS A 24 4.30 4.24 1.65
C LYS A 24 5.71 4.33 1.07
N THR A 25 6.07 5.52 0.65
CA THR A 25 7.44 5.81 0.24
C THR A 25 8.28 5.96 1.52
N HIS A 26 9.14 5.00 1.81
CA HIS A 26 10.05 5.02 2.95
C HIS A 26 11.37 5.75 2.66
N TRP A 27 11.36 6.60 1.65
CA TRP A 27 12.54 7.37 1.27
C TRP A 27 12.69 8.57 2.20
N TYR A 28 13.92 8.92 2.58
CA TYR A 28 14.20 10.07 3.43
C TYR A 28 13.66 11.40 2.87
N GLN A 29 13.35 11.45 1.55
CA GLN A 29 12.73 12.60 0.92
C GLN A 29 11.23 12.77 1.20
N ALA A 30 10.57 11.83 1.86
CA ALA A 30 9.11 11.84 2.03
C ALA A 30 8.61 13.05 2.84
N GLU A 31 9.46 13.61 3.70
CA GLU A 31 9.12 14.75 4.56
C GLU A 31 9.90 16.02 4.22
N THR A 32 10.75 15.97 3.20
CA THR A 32 11.62 17.11 2.83
C THR A 32 11.11 17.97 1.68
N GLY A 33 9.95 17.63 1.09
CA GLY A 33 9.42 18.31 -0.09
C GLY A 33 10.10 17.91 -1.42
N TYR A 34 10.90 16.83 -1.39
CA TYR A 34 11.59 16.29 -2.58
C TYR A 34 11.17 14.87 -2.89
N ASP A 35 9.99 14.45 -2.44
CA ASP A 35 9.39 13.20 -2.88
C ASP A 35 8.78 13.33 -4.29
N LEU A 36 8.34 12.23 -4.86
CA LEU A 36 7.84 12.17 -6.23
C LEU A 36 6.62 13.09 -6.48
N THR A 37 5.85 13.43 -5.45
CA THR A 37 4.65 14.28 -5.59
C THR A 37 4.99 15.73 -5.86
N HIS A 38 6.20 16.16 -5.50
CA HIS A 38 6.68 17.53 -5.72
C HIS A 38 7.39 17.71 -7.08
N PHE A 39 7.35 16.69 -7.94
CA PHE A 39 7.96 16.73 -9.27
C PHE A 39 6.85 16.71 -10.34
N PRO A 40 6.41 17.88 -10.83
CA PRO A 40 5.45 17.95 -11.93
C PRO A 40 5.94 17.16 -13.14
N ILE A 41 5.05 16.31 -13.68
CA ILE A 41 5.35 15.43 -14.81
C ILE A 41 4.57 15.92 -16.02
N ASP A 42 5.28 16.32 -17.06
CA ASP A 42 4.72 16.57 -18.37
C ASP A 42 4.85 15.30 -19.23
N TRP A 43 3.72 14.64 -19.45
CA TRP A 43 3.66 13.38 -20.19
C TRP A 43 3.77 13.57 -21.70
N GLU A 44 3.43 14.73 -22.23
CA GLU A 44 3.49 15.03 -23.65
C GLU A 44 4.90 15.47 -24.06
N ALA A 45 5.45 16.40 -23.32
CA ALA A 45 6.85 16.81 -23.49
C ALA A 45 7.84 15.74 -23.01
N LYS A 46 7.39 14.70 -22.28
CA LYS A 46 8.24 13.67 -21.67
C LYS A 46 9.32 14.26 -20.78
N THR A 47 8.95 15.22 -19.97
CA THR A 47 9.85 15.91 -19.05
C THR A 47 9.28 15.94 -17.63
N VAL A 48 10.17 16.12 -16.67
CA VAL A 48 9.82 16.30 -15.26
C VAL A 48 10.54 17.52 -14.75
N THR A 49 9.86 18.37 -14.03
CA THR A 49 10.45 19.57 -13.42
C THR A 49 10.72 19.28 -11.94
N CYS A 50 11.91 19.64 -11.46
CA CYS A 50 12.23 19.52 -10.03
C CYS A 50 11.69 20.73 -9.24
N PRO A 51 11.54 20.64 -7.91
CA PRO A 51 11.09 21.76 -7.07
C PRO A 51 11.96 23.02 -7.18
N GLN A 52 13.20 22.91 -7.66
CA GLN A 52 14.11 24.03 -7.90
C GLN A 52 14.01 24.61 -9.34
N GLY A 53 13.01 24.15 -10.13
CA GLY A 53 12.75 24.66 -11.47
C GLY A 53 13.56 24.02 -12.61
N CYS A 54 14.48 23.10 -12.32
CA CYS A 54 15.24 22.43 -13.38
C CYS A 54 14.41 21.31 -14.02
N THR A 55 14.53 21.17 -15.35
CA THR A 55 13.89 20.10 -16.12
C THR A 55 14.78 18.87 -16.25
N SER A 56 14.17 17.70 -16.39
CA SER A 56 14.91 16.46 -16.59
C SER A 56 15.65 16.44 -17.91
N SER A 57 16.85 15.86 -17.91
CA SER A 57 17.72 15.73 -19.09
C SER A 57 17.47 14.44 -19.88
N SER A 58 16.82 13.44 -19.30
CA SER A 58 16.51 12.21 -20.01
C SER A 58 15.22 11.56 -19.53
N TRP A 59 14.53 10.94 -20.50
CA TRP A 59 13.30 10.16 -20.30
C TRP A 59 13.47 8.83 -21.03
N THR A 60 13.70 7.74 -20.31
CA THR A 60 14.04 6.45 -20.91
C THR A 60 13.05 5.39 -20.47
N PRO A 61 12.19 4.87 -21.40
CA PRO A 61 11.38 3.68 -21.12
C PRO A 61 12.29 2.46 -20.89
N VAL A 62 11.98 1.67 -19.87
CA VAL A 62 12.75 0.49 -19.47
C VAL A 62 11.79 -0.64 -19.10
N GLN A 63 12.12 -1.86 -19.50
CA GLN A 63 11.43 -3.08 -19.06
C GLN A 63 12.27 -3.75 -17.97
N GLU A 64 11.73 -3.84 -16.75
CA GLU A 64 12.38 -4.54 -15.64
C GLU A 64 11.44 -5.61 -15.06
N ALA A 65 11.88 -6.86 -15.05
CA ALA A 65 11.14 -7.98 -14.45
C ALA A 65 9.65 -7.99 -14.83
N ASN A 66 9.35 -7.90 -16.12
CA ASN A 66 7.99 -7.80 -16.70
C ASN A 66 7.18 -6.54 -16.28
N LYS A 67 7.86 -5.47 -15.89
CA LYS A 67 7.23 -4.17 -15.60
C LYS A 67 7.73 -3.13 -16.59
N SER A 68 6.79 -2.42 -17.20
CA SER A 68 7.11 -1.22 -17.97
C SER A 68 7.35 -0.07 -16.98
N LEU A 69 8.52 0.53 -17.03
CA LEU A 69 8.91 1.66 -16.18
C LEU A 69 9.53 2.75 -17.05
N ILE A 70 9.60 3.95 -16.52
CA ILE A 70 10.24 5.07 -17.16
C ILE A 70 11.29 5.62 -16.19
N LYS A 71 12.55 5.61 -16.61
CA LYS A 71 13.65 6.23 -15.85
C LYS A 71 13.87 7.65 -16.34
N VAL A 72 13.68 8.57 -15.43
CA VAL A 72 13.90 10.01 -15.65
C VAL A 72 15.14 10.44 -14.89
N LYS A 73 16.08 11.11 -15.55
CA LYS A 73 17.32 11.58 -14.93
C LYS A 73 17.43 13.08 -15.11
N PHE A 74 17.96 13.74 -14.09
CA PHE A 74 18.32 15.16 -14.14
C PHE A 74 19.78 15.34 -14.51
N SER A 75 20.16 16.55 -14.97
CA SER A 75 21.55 16.86 -15.30
C SER A 75 22.44 16.79 -14.05
N MET A 76 23.63 16.27 -14.21
CA MET A 76 24.61 16.26 -13.11
C MET A 76 25.13 17.66 -12.79
N SER A 77 25.27 18.53 -13.81
CA SER A 77 25.69 19.93 -13.61
C SER A 77 24.70 20.68 -12.73
N ASP A 78 23.41 20.54 -13.02
CA ASP A 78 22.35 21.24 -12.30
C ASP A 78 22.19 20.73 -10.86
N CYS A 79 22.30 19.41 -10.67
CA CYS A 79 22.18 18.80 -9.34
C CYS A 79 23.37 19.10 -8.44
N LYS A 80 24.62 19.19 -8.99
CA LYS A 80 25.84 19.46 -8.19
C LYS A 80 25.86 20.85 -7.56
N VAL A 81 25.33 21.85 -8.26
CA VAL A 81 25.29 23.24 -7.76
C VAL A 81 24.00 23.54 -6.97
N CYS A 82 23.10 22.58 -6.89
CA CYS A 82 21.81 22.78 -6.25
C CYS A 82 21.95 22.84 -4.72
N PRO A 83 21.48 23.91 -4.05
CA PRO A 83 21.58 24.02 -2.59
C PRO A 83 20.76 22.96 -1.85
N ALA A 84 19.75 22.39 -2.50
CA ALA A 84 18.88 21.36 -1.95
C ALA A 84 19.30 19.93 -2.31
N GLN A 85 20.51 19.73 -2.85
CA GLN A 85 20.96 18.42 -3.32
C GLN A 85 20.85 17.36 -2.22
N THR A 86 21.35 17.63 -1.03
CA THR A 86 21.37 16.70 0.12
C THR A 86 19.97 16.29 0.60
N LEU A 87 18.98 17.18 0.45
CA LEU A 87 17.58 16.90 0.78
C LEU A 87 16.88 16.10 -0.35
N CYS A 88 17.33 16.30 -1.60
CA CYS A 88 16.71 15.72 -2.77
C CYS A 88 17.29 14.35 -3.14
N THR A 89 18.60 14.16 -3.05
CA THR A 89 19.24 12.90 -3.46
C THR A 89 20.54 12.64 -2.70
N GLY A 90 20.80 11.38 -2.38
CA GLY A 90 22.08 10.92 -1.82
C GLY A 90 23.14 10.60 -2.89
N THR A 91 22.85 10.87 -4.16
CA THR A 91 23.77 10.60 -5.28
C THR A 91 24.10 11.89 -6.03
N THR A 92 24.96 11.79 -7.03
CA THR A 92 25.42 12.96 -7.83
C THR A 92 24.29 13.66 -8.60
N ARG A 93 23.18 12.98 -8.88
CA ARG A 93 21.99 13.53 -9.55
C ARG A 93 20.72 12.82 -9.14
N ARG A 94 19.58 13.50 -9.21
CA ARG A 94 18.29 12.88 -9.02
C ARG A 94 17.92 11.96 -10.18
N THR A 95 17.45 10.76 -9.84
CA THR A 95 16.84 9.82 -10.78
C THR A 95 15.47 9.45 -10.24
N LEU A 96 14.44 9.50 -11.08
CA LEU A 96 13.09 9.09 -10.76
C LEU A 96 12.72 7.86 -11.58
N THR A 97 11.97 6.96 -10.97
CA THR A 97 11.38 5.81 -11.66
C THR A 97 9.87 5.97 -11.64
N LEU A 98 9.29 6.15 -12.81
CA LEU A 98 7.86 6.35 -13.01
C LEU A 98 7.23 5.07 -13.55
N HIS A 99 5.97 4.86 -13.22
CA HIS A 99 5.11 3.94 -13.96
C HIS A 99 4.54 4.64 -15.21
N PRO A 100 3.97 3.91 -16.17
CA PRO A 100 3.21 4.49 -17.28
C PRO A 100 2.14 5.47 -16.78
N LYS A 101 1.78 6.45 -17.60
CA LYS A 101 0.86 7.56 -17.25
C LYS A 101 -0.38 7.10 -16.49
N GLU A 102 -1.10 6.14 -17.03
CA GLU A 102 -2.34 5.62 -16.44
C GLU A 102 -2.13 5.02 -15.04
N GLN A 103 -1.05 4.25 -14.88
CA GLN A 103 -0.73 3.63 -13.59
C GLN A 103 -0.28 4.68 -12.55
N MET A 104 0.44 5.72 -12.99
CA MET A 104 0.81 6.84 -12.11
C MET A 104 -0.41 7.65 -11.66
N GLN A 105 -1.32 7.95 -12.57
CA GLN A 105 -2.57 8.64 -12.26
C GLN A 105 -3.42 7.84 -11.28
N ALA A 106 -3.58 6.53 -11.51
CA ALA A 106 -4.29 5.64 -10.59
C ALA A 106 -3.62 5.59 -9.21
N LEU A 107 -2.29 5.58 -9.14
CA LEU A 107 -1.55 5.62 -7.88
C LEU A 107 -1.76 6.92 -7.12
N PHE A 108 -1.69 8.07 -7.79
CA PHE A 108 -1.92 9.37 -7.16
C PHE A 108 -3.38 9.52 -6.69
N ALA A 109 -4.34 9.08 -7.50
CA ALA A 109 -5.74 9.05 -7.11
C ALA A 109 -5.99 8.16 -5.88
N ALA A 110 -5.38 6.96 -5.83
CA ALA A 110 -5.48 6.07 -4.68
C ALA A 110 -4.87 6.70 -3.41
N ARG A 111 -3.70 7.35 -3.50
CA ARG A 111 -3.08 8.08 -2.39
C ARG A 111 -3.93 9.24 -1.90
N GLY A 112 -4.53 10.00 -2.81
CA GLY A 112 -5.46 11.08 -2.45
C GLY A 112 -6.66 10.55 -1.68
N ARG A 113 -7.23 9.42 -2.09
CA ARG A 113 -8.36 8.77 -1.39
C ARG A 113 -8.01 8.32 0.02
N GLU A 114 -6.79 7.85 0.28
CA GLU A 114 -6.37 7.37 1.62
C GLU A 114 -6.53 8.41 2.73
N HIS A 115 -6.46 9.69 2.38
CA HIS A 115 -6.60 10.79 3.34
C HIS A 115 -8.06 11.15 3.65
N THR A 116 -9.02 10.63 2.89
CA THR A 116 -10.45 10.96 3.05
C THR A 116 -11.08 10.20 4.22
N ALA A 117 -12.08 10.83 4.86
CA ALA A 117 -12.86 10.18 5.92
C ALA A 117 -13.63 8.95 5.41
N ALA A 118 -14.16 9.03 4.19
CA ALA A 118 -14.87 7.92 3.54
C ALA A 118 -13.98 6.68 3.37
N PHE A 119 -12.73 6.86 2.93
CA PHE A 119 -11.78 5.76 2.82
C PHE A 119 -11.50 5.12 4.19
N LYS A 120 -11.26 5.95 5.22
CA LYS A 120 -10.96 5.46 6.58
C LYS A 120 -12.12 4.64 7.14
N GLU A 121 -13.35 5.09 6.92
CA GLU A 121 -14.55 4.38 7.37
C GLU A 121 -14.70 3.04 6.65
N THR A 122 -14.62 3.03 5.32
CA THR A 122 -14.72 1.80 4.53
C THR A 122 -13.56 0.84 4.84
N TYR A 123 -12.34 1.36 5.01
CA TYR A 123 -11.18 0.54 5.33
C TYR A 123 -11.25 -0.07 6.75
N ARG A 124 -11.95 0.59 7.68
CA ARG A 124 -12.16 0.10 9.05
C ARG A 124 -12.88 -1.25 9.09
N HIS A 125 -13.77 -1.52 8.13
CA HIS A 125 -14.46 -2.81 8.03
C HIS A 125 -13.49 -3.99 7.84
N ARG A 126 -12.30 -3.74 7.29
CA ARG A 126 -11.25 -4.76 7.17
C ARG A 126 -10.75 -5.27 8.52
N ALA A 127 -10.79 -4.46 9.56
CA ALA A 127 -10.36 -4.87 10.90
C ALA A 127 -11.16 -6.07 11.42
N GLY A 128 -12.45 -6.17 11.03
CA GLY A 128 -13.29 -7.32 11.34
C GLY A 128 -12.75 -8.63 10.77
N ILE A 129 -12.27 -8.63 9.53
CA ILE A 129 -11.69 -9.80 8.88
C ILE A 129 -10.42 -10.26 9.60
N GLU A 130 -9.57 -9.32 9.99
CA GLU A 130 -8.34 -9.62 10.73
C GLU A 130 -8.66 -10.16 12.15
N GLY A 131 -9.72 -9.65 12.78
CA GLY A 131 -10.23 -10.14 14.06
C GLY A 131 -10.68 -11.60 13.96
N ILE A 132 -11.50 -11.94 12.96
CA ILE A 132 -12.00 -13.30 12.71
C ILE A 132 -10.81 -14.25 12.44
N HIS A 133 -9.86 -13.85 11.60
CA HIS A 133 -8.67 -14.67 11.34
C HIS A 133 -7.84 -14.89 12.61
N SER A 134 -7.65 -13.86 13.42
CA SER A 134 -6.97 -13.94 14.71
C SER A 134 -7.69 -14.89 15.69
N GLN A 135 -9.02 -14.88 15.70
CA GLN A 135 -9.84 -15.81 16.47
C GLN A 135 -9.58 -17.25 16.00
N GLY A 136 -9.68 -17.53 14.70
CA GLY A 136 -9.42 -18.87 14.15
C GLY A 136 -8.03 -19.40 14.49
N VAL A 137 -7.00 -18.53 14.47
CA VAL A 137 -5.64 -18.92 14.88
C VAL A 137 -5.56 -19.28 16.36
N ARG A 138 -6.26 -18.57 17.24
CA ARG A 138 -6.17 -18.75 18.70
C ARG A 138 -7.09 -19.86 19.24
N THR A 139 -8.29 -19.99 18.68
CA THR A 139 -9.31 -20.90 19.23
C THR A 139 -9.52 -22.16 18.40
N MET A 140 -9.17 -22.14 17.12
CA MET A 140 -9.42 -23.27 16.18
C MET A 140 -8.14 -23.82 15.53
N GLU A 141 -6.98 -23.51 16.08
CA GLU A 141 -5.68 -24.01 15.62
C GLU A 141 -5.41 -23.80 14.12
N LEU A 142 -5.92 -22.74 13.48
CA LEU A 142 -5.89 -22.51 12.04
C LEU A 142 -4.46 -22.61 11.43
N ARG A 143 -3.41 -22.34 12.23
CA ARG A 143 -2.01 -22.44 11.81
C ARG A 143 -1.39 -23.82 12.00
N ARG A 144 -2.11 -24.76 12.60
CA ARG A 144 -1.63 -26.11 12.84
C ARG A 144 -2.38 -27.09 11.95
N SER A 145 -1.68 -27.71 11.00
CA SER A 145 -2.25 -28.79 10.22
C SER A 145 -1.95 -30.12 10.91
N ARG A 146 -3.00 -30.90 11.19
CA ARG A 146 -2.89 -32.29 11.68
C ARG A 146 -2.77 -33.31 10.55
N TYR A 147 -2.88 -32.84 9.31
CA TYR A 147 -2.96 -33.67 8.13
C TYR A 147 -1.78 -33.41 7.20
N ILE A 148 -1.31 -34.46 6.57
CA ILE A 148 -0.29 -34.43 5.52
C ILE A 148 -1.00 -34.46 4.17
N GLY A 149 -0.65 -33.49 3.29
CA GLY A 149 -1.16 -33.37 1.94
C GLY A 149 -2.20 -32.28 1.76
N LEU A 150 -2.16 -31.64 0.58
CA LEU A 150 -2.94 -30.45 0.27
C LEU A 150 -4.46 -30.66 0.40
N ARG A 151 -4.98 -31.79 -0.11
CA ARG A 151 -6.44 -32.06 -0.11
C ARG A 151 -7.03 -32.15 1.30
N LYS A 152 -6.36 -32.88 2.21
CA LYS A 152 -6.81 -33.02 3.60
C LYS A 152 -6.67 -31.72 4.38
N THR A 153 -5.56 -31.00 4.19
CA THR A 153 -5.34 -29.68 4.80
C THR A 153 -6.37 -28.66 4.30
N HIS A 154 -6.69 -28.67 3.01
CA HIS A 154 -7.72 -27.80 2.44
C HIS A 154 -9.10 -28.08 3.07
N LEU A 155 -9.49 -29.35 3.15
CA LEU A 155 -10.75 -29.74 3.80
C LEU A 155 -10.81 -29.29 5.26
N ALA A 156 -9.72 -29.46 6.02
CA ALA A 156 -9.63 -28.99 7.40
C ALA A 156 -9.83 -27.46 7.50
N HIS A 157 -9.22 -26.69 6.61
CA HIS A 157 -9.40 -25.22 6.59
C HIS A 157 -10.82 -24.81 6.21
N VAL A 158 -11.47 -25.51 5.28
CA VAL A 158 -12.89 -25.27 4.95
C VAL A 158 -13.78 -25.56 6.15
N ALA A 159 -13.55 -26.66 6.89
CA ALA A 159 -14.29 -26.97 8.10
C ALA A 159 -14.10 -25.91 9.20
N VAL A 160 -12.86 -25.43 9.40
CA VAL A 160 -12.57 -24.33 10.33
C VAL A 160 -13.28 -23.05 9.91
N ALA A 161 -13.27 -22.71 8.63
CA ALA A 161 -13.99 -21.52 8.13
C ALA A 161 -15.50 -21.62 8.36
N ALA A 162 -16.10 -22.79 8.14
CA ALA A 162 -17.52 -23.03 8.43
C ALA A 162 -17.81 -22.89 9.93
N ALA A 163 -16.98 -23.44 10.80
CA ALA A 163 -17.10 -23.30 12.25
C ALA A 163 -17.00 -21.84 12.71
N MET A 164 -16.06 -21.07 12.14
CA MET A 164 -15.94 -19.62 12.41
C MET A 164 -17.21 -18.87 12.02
N ASN A 165 -17.77 -19.16 10.85
CA ASN A 165 -19.02 -18.54 10.40
C ASN A 165 -20.20 -18.87 11.32
N LEU A 166 -20.31 -20.12 11.78
CA LEU A 166 -21.34 -20.54 12.74
C LEU A 166 -21.22 -19.78 14.07
N VAL A 167 -20.00 -19.64 14.59
CA VAL A 167 -19.76 -18.85 15.82
C VAL A 167 -20.20 -17.39 15.62
N GLN A 168 -19.83 -16.77 14.50
CA GLN A 168 -20.26 -15.40 14.22
C GLN A 168 -21.79 -15.29 14.09
N LEU A 169 -22.42 -16.22 13.43
CA LEU A 169 -23.87 -16.27 13.29
C LEU A 169 -24.57 -16.40 14.65
N THR A 170 -24.04 -17.25 15.56
CA THR A 170 -24.63 -17.40 16.92
C THR A 170 -24.51 -16.11 17.73
N HIS A 171 -23.38 -15.40 17.67
CA HIS A 171 -23.25 -14.10 18.34
C HIS A 171 -24.22 -13.07 17.75
N TRP A 172 -24.34 -13.02 16.41
CA TRP A 172 -25.29 -12.12 15.75
C TRP A 172 -26.75 -12.41 16.14
N LEU A 173 -27.16 -13.68 16.16
CA LEU A 173 -28.50 -14.09 16.54
C LEU A 173 -28.82 -13.75 18.01
N LYS A 174 -27.82 -13.76 18.89
CA LYS A 174 -27.98 -13.38 20.31
C LYS A 174 -27.96 -11.87 20.51
N GLY A 175 -27.70 -11.06 19.46
CA GLY A 175 -27.56 -9.61 19.56
C GLY A 175 -26.30 -9.16 20.34
N GLU A 176 -25.32 -10.04 20.49
CA GLU A 176 -24.08 -9.73 21.17
C GLU A 176 -23.24 -8.73 20.34
N ALA A 177 -22.86 -7.61 20.96
CA ALA A 177 -21.98 -6.65 20.30
C ALA A 177 -20.60 -7.27 20.04
N PRO A 178 -19.95 -6.95 18.91
CA PRO A 178 -18.58 -7.41 18.63
C PRO A 178 -17.62 -7.02 19.76
N GLU A 179 -16.82 -7.98 20.22
CA GLU A 179 -15.81 -7.69 21.24
C GLU A 179 -14.85 -6.60 20.77
N GLN A 180 -14.53 -5.68 21.68
CA GLN A 180 -13.54 -4.64 21.38
C GLN A 180 -12.15 -5.25 21.17
N THR A 181 -11.41 -4.70 20.23
CA THR A 181 -10.04 -5.14 19.94
C THR A 181 -9.21 -5.11 21.21
N ARG A 182 -8.68 -6.25 21.62
CA ARG A 182 -7.87 -6.39 22.84
C ARG A 182 -6.64 -5.51 22.75
N ILE A 183 -6.54 -4.55 23.65
CA ILE A 183 -5.34 -3.70 23.79
C ILE A 183 -4.23 -4.56 24.41
N SER A 184 -3.06 -4.61 23.77
CA SER A 184 -1.92 -5.34 24.32
C SER A 184 -1.50 -4.76 25.69
N PRO A 185 -0.98 -5.58 26.61
CA PRO A 185 -0.50 -5.08 27.92
C PRO A 185 0.52 -3.93 27.75
N PHE A 186 1.42 -4.04 26.78
CA PHE A 186 2.40 -3.00 26.46
C PHE A 186 1.74 -1.66 26.08
N LYS A 187 0.75 -1.69 25.17
CA LYS A 187 0.02 -0.48 24.77
C LYS A 187 -0.79 0.13 25.90
N ARG A 188 -1.21 -0.69 26.89
CA ARG A 188 -1.92 -0.21 28.09
C ARG A 188 -0.99 0.57 29.02
N VAL A 189 0.26 0.12 29.16
CA VAL A 189 1.29 0.80 29.97
C VAL A 189 1.78 2.10 29.31
N MET A 190 1.79 2.14 27.95
CA MET A 190 2.25 3.31 27.19
C MET A 190 1.17 4.41 27.02
N LYS A 191 -0.08 4.19 27.48
CA LYS A 191 -1.05 5.28 27.52
C LYS A 191 -0.70 6.19 28.69
N PRO A 192 -0.42 7.50 28.43
CA PRO A 192 -0.28 8.45 29.53
C PRO A 192 -1.59 8.44 30.35
N ALA A 193 -1.46 8.45 31.66
CA ALA A 193 -2.59 8.69 32.54
C ALA A 193 -3.12 10.10 32.22
N VAL A 194 -4.40 10.19 31.80
CA VAL A 194 -5.12 11.47 31.65
C VAL A 194 -5.64 11.88 33.00
#